data_f27b0daeea634369d4d69795b22fd892
#
_entry.id   f27b0daeea634369d4d69795b22fd892
#
_cell.length_a   1.000
_cell.length_b   1.000
_cell.length_c   1.000
_cell.angle_alpha   90.00
_cell.angle_beta   90.00
_cell.angle_gamma   90.00
#
_symmetry.space_group_name_H-M   'P 1'
#
loop_
_entity.id
_entity.type
_entity.pdbx_description
1 polymer ?
#
loop_
_entity_poly.entity_id
_entity_poly.type
_entity_poly.pdbx_seq_one_letter_code
_entity_poly.pdbx_strand_id
1 'polypeptide(L)'
;PVTLAIMLLSSVIAGTLAAKLKMHARLSAQLAFRTQILFDTHRLLQKARSQKEILEITCTQLARLFDRSIVAYAAVNGRLAEGHLFSEKEKAEDQSYLTLDEQQIARWVYTNKKRAGATTHYYKNSKCLYLAIRIGDQVYGVIGVPAQKDVLDSFEYSILLSVLNECALAMDNARNAEEKEKNAVIAKNEQLR
;
A
#
# COMPACT_ATOMS: atom_id res chain seq x y z
N PRO A 1 4.88 -58.76 9.69
CA PRO A 1 4.97 -57.81 8.55
C PRO A 1 3.75 -56.93 8.42
N VAL A 2 2.51 -57.42 8.69
CA VAL A 2 1.28 -56.62 8.54
C VAL A 2 1.18 -55.48 9.51
N THR A 3 1.55 -55.67 10.79
CA THR A 3 1.54 -54.63 11.82
C THR A 3 2.49 -53.50 11.50
N LEU A 4 3.64 -53.78 10.92
CA LEU A 4 4.62 -52.77 10.50
C LEU A 4 4.09 -51.91 9.34
N ALA A 5 3.41 -52.53 8.39
CA ALA A 5 2.77 -51.80 7.28
C ALA A 5 1.63 -50.91 7.77
N ILE A 6 0.82 -51.34 8.73
CA ILE A 6 -0.25 -50.53 9.32
C ILE A 6 0.34 -49.34 10.09
N MET A 7 1.42 -49.53 10.85
CA MET A 7 2.10 -48.44 11.58
C MET A 7 2.70 -47.43 10.63
N LEU A 8 3.32 -47.85 9.54
CA LEU A 8 3.83 -46.93 8.52
C LEU A 8 2.71 -46.13 7.85
N LEU A 9 1.63 -46.80 7.47
CA LEU A 9 0.48 -46.15 6.84
C LEU A 9 -0.17 -45.11 7.77
N SER A 10 -0.39 -45.47 9.03
CA SER A 10 -0.96 -44.54 10.04
C SER A 10 -0.04 -43.34 10.31
N SER A 11 1.28 -43.56 10.34
CA SER A 11 2.26 -42.47 10.52
C SER A 11 2.24 -41.50 9.33
N VAL A 12 2.16 -42.00 8.10
CA VAL A 12 2.06 -41.15 6.90
C VAL A 12 0.75 -40.35 6.88
N ILE A 13 -0.38 -41.00 7.23
CA ILE A 13 -1.67 -40.31 7.30
C ILE A 13 -1.66 -39.24 8.40
N ALA A 14 -1.15 -39.54 9.57
CA ALA A 14 -1.04 -38.58 10.67
C ALA A 14 -0.12 -37.40 10.31
N GLY A 15 1.02 -37.69 9.67
CA GLY A 15 1.96 -36.65 9.21
C GLY A 15 1.36 -35.73 8.14
N THR A 16 0.64 -36.28 7.17
CA THR A 16 -0.02 -35.48 6.12
C THR A 16 -1.17 -34.64 6.69
N LEU A 17 -1.94 -35.19 7.64
CA LEU A 17 -3.02 -34.46 8.30
C LEU A 17 -2.47 -33.32 9.15
N ALA A 18 -1.40 -33.55 9.92
CA ALA A 18 -0.72 -32.53 10.71
C ALA A 18 -0.17 -31.40 9.83
N ALA A 19 0.44 -31.73 8.70
CA ALA A 19 0.93 -30.74 7.74
C ALA A 19 -0.19 -29.89 7.15
N LYS A 20 -1.33 -30.50 6.78
CA LYS A 20 -2.50 -29.78 6.29
C LYS A 20 -3.10 -28.85 7.37
N LEU A 21 -3.25 -29.33 8.60
CA LEU A 21 -3.75 -28.52 9.70
C LEU A 21 -2.85 -27.30 9.96
N LYS A 22 -1.53 -27.49 9.95
CA LYS A 22 -0.57 -26.41 10.12
C LYS A 22 -0.66 -25.38 8.97
N MET A 23 -0.85 -25.84 7.76
CA MET A 23 -1.03 -24.94 6.60
C MET A 23 -2.34 -24.15 6.72
N HIS A 24 -3.46 -24.80 7.08
CA HIS A 24 -4.73 -24.11 7.30
C HIS A 24 -4.67 -23.11 8.44
N ALA A 25 -4.00 -23.43 9.54
CA ALA A 25 -3.81 -22.51 10.65
C ALA A 25 -3.02 -21.27 10.24
N ARG A 26 -1.95 -21.44 9.46
CA ARG A 26 -1.15 -20.32 8.94
C ARG A 26 -1.97 -19.44 8.00
N LEU A 27 -2.71 -20.03 7.07
CA LEU A 27 -3.56 -19.28 6.13
C LEU A 27 -4.65 -18.50 6.89
N SER A 28 -5.30 -19.10 7.88
CA SER A 28 -6.28 -18.42 8.71
C SER A 28 -5.68 -17.26 9.50
N ALA A 29 -4.48 -17.44 10.07
CA ALA A 29 -3.76 -16.38 10.78
C ALA A 29 -3.39 -15.21 9.83
N GLN A 30 -2.93 -15.50 8.62
CA GLN A 30 -2.63 -14.47 7.62
C GLN A 30 -3.89 -13.69 7.22
N LEU A 31 -5.02 -14.37 6.97
CA LEU A 31 -6.28 -13.73 6.63
C LEU A 31 -6.80 -12.86 7.78
N ALA A 32 -6.74 -13.35 9.02
CA ALA A 32 -7.12 -12.57 10.21
C ALA A 32 -6.25 -11.32 10.37
N PHE A 33 -4.94 -11.46 10.23
CA PHE A 33 -3.99 -10.34 10.29
C PHE A 33 -4.26 -9.30 9.20
N ARG A 34 -4.48 -9.73 7.95
CA ARG A 34 -4.84 -8.82 6.85
C ARG A 34 -6.14 -8.07 7.14
N THR A 35 -7.17 -8.78 7.61
CA THR A 35 -8.45 -8.16 7.94
C THR A 35 -8.29 -7.12 9.05
N GLN A 36 -7.50 -7.43 10.09
CA GLN A 36 -7.24 -6.52 11.19
C GLN A 36 -6.55 -5.24 10.71
N ILE A 37 -5.50 -5.37 9.88
CA ILE A 37 -4.79 -4.21 9.32
C ILE A 37 -5.74 -3.33 8.50
N LEU A 38 -6.54 -3.93 7.63
CA LEU A 38 -7.48 -3.17 6.81
C LEU A 38 -8.51 -2.45 7.66
N PHE A 39 -9.03 -3.11 8.69
CA PHE A 39 -9.98 -2.50 9.63
C PHE A 39 -9.35 -1.32 10.39
N ASP A 40 -8.16 -1.50 10.93
CA ASP A 40 -7.44 -0.44 11.66
C ASP A 40 -7.08 0.73 10.74
N THR A 41 -6.62 0.45 9.52
CA THR A 41 -6.34 1.48 8.51
C THR A 41 -7.61 2.24 8.15
N HIS A 42 -8.70 1.55 7.83
CA HIS A 42 -9.99 2.17 7.52
C HIS A 42 -10.46 3.10 8.65
N ARG A 43 -10.39 2.65 9.90
CA ARG A 43 -10.76 3.44 11.09
C ARG A 43 -9.92 4.71 11.25
N LEU A 44 -8.63 4.63 10.94
CA LEU A 44 -7.74 5.81 10.98
C LEU A 44 -8.06 6.79 9.86
N LEU A 45 -8.29 6.28 8.64
CA LEU A 45 -8.59 7.10 7.46
C LEU A 45 -9.95 7.82 7.57
N GLN A 46 -10.92 7.24 8.27
CA GLN A 46 -12.21 7.90 8.52
C GLN A 46 -12.09 9.17 9.36
N LYS A 47 -11.03 9.34 10.13
CA LYS A 47 -10.80 10.53 10.97
C LYS A 47 -10.05 11.63 10.22
N ALA A 48 -9.43 11.30 9.11
CA ALA A 48 -8.65 12.23 8.31
C ALA A 48 -9.58 13.23 7.59
N ARG A 49 -9.17 14.49 7.56
CA ARG A 49 -9.96 15.60 7.02
C ARG A 49 -9.45 16.10 5.67
N SER A 50 -8.27 15.69 5.25
CA SER A 50 -7.65 16.16 4.01
C SER A 50 -6.92 15.02 3.29
N GLN A 51 -6.75 15.16 1.98
CA GLN A 51 -5.97 14.21 1.17
C GLN A 51 -4.53 14.06 1.69
N LYS A 52 -3.93 15.15 2.16
CA LYS A 52 -2.58 15.15 2.74
C LYS A 52 -2.52 14.28 4.00
N GLU A 53 -3.44 14.45 4.91
CA GLU A 53 -3.53 13.67 6.16
C GLU A 53 -3.77 12.19 5.87
N ILE A 54 -4.63 11.86 4.89
CA ILE A 54 -4.87 10.49 4.43
C ILE A 54 -3.56 9.84 3.95
N LEU A 55 -2.78 10.55 3.13
CA LEU A 55 -1.50 10.06 2.62
C LEU A 55 -0.49 9.83 3.74
N GLU A 56 -0.36 10.79 4.67
CA GLU A 56 0.54 10.69 5.82
C GLU A 56 0.20 9.49 6.71
N ILE A 57 -1.08 9.31 7.05
CA ILE A 57 -1.56 8.16 7.83
C ILE A 57 -1.22 6.85 7.10
N THR A 58 -1.54 6.77 5.81
CA THR A 58 -1.29 5.57 5.01
C THR A 58 0.18 5.21 4.97
N CYS A 59 1.06 6.17 4.68
CA CYS A 59 2.50 5.94 4.58
C CYS A 59 3.11 5.58 5.93
N THR A 60 2.66 6.21 7.02
CA THR A 60 3.10 5.88 8.38
C THR A 60 2.70 4.45 8.77
N GLN A 61 1.48 4.03 8.43
CA GLN A 61 1.02 2.66 8.68
C GLN A 61 1.81 1.64 7.85
N LEU A 62 2.06 1.91 6.57
CA LEU A 62 2.86 1.04 5.71
C LEU A 62 4.32 0.95 6.17
N ALA A 63 4.93 2.07 6.59
CA ALA A 63 6.29 2.10 7.11
C ALA A 63 6.44 1.22 8.36
N ARG A 64 5.47 1.32 9.27
CA ARG A 64 5.42 0.50 10.48
C ARG A 64 5.16 -0.97 10.16
N LEU A 65 4.23 -1.25 9.25
CA LEU A 65 3.81 -2.61 8.92
C LEU A 65 4.94 -3.43 8.27
N PHE A 66 5.71 -2.79 7.39
CA PHE A 66 6.79 -3.46 6.67
C PHE A 66 8.17 -3.25 7.30
N ASP A 67 8.28 -2.46 8.39
CA ASP A 67 9.55 -2.01 8.98
C ASP A 67 10.50 -1.43 7.92
N ARG A 68 9.94 -0.66 6.97
CA ARG A 68 10.65 -0.07 5.82
C ARG A 68 10.29 1.40 5.68
N SER A 69 11.21 2.18 5.11
CA SER A 69 10.91 3.53 4.68
C SER A 69 9.93 3.53 3.51
N ILE A 70 9.01 4.46 3.49
CA ILE A 70 8.05 4.65 2.38
C ILE A 70 8.26 6.04 1.82
N VAL A 71 8.37 6.15 0.50
CA VAL A 71 8.40 7.43 -0.21
C VAL A 71 7.00 7.72 -0.74
N ALA A 72 6.50 8.93 -0.57
CA ALA A 72 5.20 9.32 -1.09
C ALA A 72 5.26 10.63 -1.85
N TYR A 73 4.54 10.69 -2.95
CA TYR A 73 4.36 11.84 -3.81
C TYR A 73 2.87 12.13 -3.93
N ALA A 74 2.41 13.24 -3.39
CA ALA A 74 1.02 13.66 -3.53
C ALA A 74 0.75 14.20 -4.94
N ALA A 75 -0.42 13.92 -5.50
CA ALA A 75 -0.87 14.57 -6.74
C ALA A 75 -1.61 15.86 -6.40
N VAL A 76 -1.07 17.00 -6.82
CA VAL A 76 -1.64 18.33 -6.60
C VAL A 76 -1.76 19.04 -7.94
N ASN A 77 -2.95 19.53 -8.28
CA ASN A 77 -3.21 20.28 -9.52
C ASN A 77 -2.71 19.56 -10.80
N GLY A 78 -2.90 18.25 -10.88
CA GLY A 78 -2.50 17.45 -12.04
C GLY A 78 -1.00 17.16 -12.15
N ARG A 79 -0.22 17.41 -11.11
CA ARG A 79 1.23 17.14 -11.06
C ARG A 79 1.60 16.46 -9.74
N LEU A 80 2.70 15.71 -9.73
CA LEU A 80 3.28 15.22 -8.49
C LEU A 80 4.03 16.34 -7.76
N ALA A 81 3.72 16.49 -6.47
CA ALA A 81 4.48 17.32 -5.55
C ALA A 81 5.85 16.70 -5.23
N GLU A 82 6.63 17.36 -4.41
CA GLU A 82 7.90 16.82 -3.89
C GLU A 82 7.66 15.54 -3.08
N GLY A 83 8.63 14.63 -3.13
CA GLY A 83 8.58 13.38 -2.39
C GLY A 83 8.83 13.59 -0.91
N HIS A 84 8.05 12.92 -0.09
CA HIS A 84 8.23 12.87 1.35
C HIS A 84 8.57 11.44 1.78
N LEU A 85 9.50 11.33 2.71
CA LEU A 85 9.92 10.06 3.28
C LEU A 85 9.21 9.83 4.62
N PHE A 86 8.70 8.61 4.79
CA PHE A 86 8.09 8.14 6.01
C PHE A 86 8.87 6.94 6.52
N SER A 87 9.40 7.02 7.72
CA SER A 87 10.17 5.93 8.34
C SER A 87 9.91 5.93 9.84
N GLU A 88 9.84 4.76 10.45
CA GLU A 88 9.78 4.64 11.91
C GLU A 88 11.14 4.87 12.56
N LYS A 89 12.21 4.58 11.82
CA LYS A 89 13.61 4.79 12.23
C LYS A 89 14.37 5.38 11.05
N GLU A 90 14.95 6.55 11.23
CA GLU A 90 15.85 7.12 10.22
C GLU A 90 17.02 6.18 9.93
N LYS A 91 17.13 5.76 8.67
CA LYS A 91 18.24 4.96 8.17
C LYS A 91 19.13 5.86 7.30
N ALA A 92 20.44 5.67 7.37
CA ALA A 92 21.40 6.47 6.59
C ALA A 92 21.16 6.41 5.06
N GLU A 93 20.51 5.32 4.57
CA GLU A 93 20.19 5.13 3.16
C GLU A 93 18.89 5.85 2.71
N ASP A 94 18.10 6.41 3.62
CA ASP A 94 16.76 6.92 3.35
C ASP A 94 16.74 8.07 2.35
N GLN A 95 17.71 8.97 2.40
CA GLN A 95 17.82 10.09 1.45
C GLN A 95 18.08 9.62 0.01
N SER A 96 18.62 8.44 -0.16
CA SER A 96 18.91 7.86 -1.47
C SER A 96 17.65 7.46 -2.27
N TYR A 97 16.47 7.48 -1.63
CA TYR A 97 15.18 7.21 -2.27
C TYR A 97 14.49 8.47 -2.82
N LEU A 98 15.04 9.66 -2.54
CA LEU A 98 14.49 10.95 -3.00
C LEU A 98 15.33 11.60 -4.13
N THR A 99 16.15 10.82 -4.83
CA THR A 99 16.95 11.32 -5.94
C THR A 99 16.08 11.73 -7.13
N LEU A 100 16.66 12.57 -8.02
CA LEU A 100 15.97 13.00 -9.24
C LEU A 100 15.54 11.82 -10.12
N ASP A 101 16.37 10.77 -10.20
CA ASP A 101 16.07 9.58 -10.98
C ASP A 101 14.84 8.83 -10.41
N GLU A 102 14.77 8.68 -9.09
CA GLU A 102 13.63 8.06 -8.41
C GLU A 102 12.35 8.91 -8.58
N GLN A 103 12.45 10.24 -8.55
CA GLN A 103 11.33 11.14 -8.84
C GLN A 103 10.83 11.01 -10.29
N GLN A 104 11.72 10.83 -11.27
CA GLN A 104 11.32 10.59 -12.65
C GLN A 104 10.53 9.31 -12.81
N ILE A 105 10.91 8.25 -12.09
CA ILE A 105 10.17 6.99 -12.08
C ILE A 105 8.78 7.19 -11.47
N ALA A 106 8.68 7.90 -10.36
CA ALA A 106 7.39 8.23 -9.76
C ALA A 106 6.49 9.03 -10.72
N ARG A 107 7.04 10.00 -11.46
CA ARG A 107 6.30 10.74 -12.50
C ARG A 107 5.85 9.83 -13.64
N TRP A 108 6.68 8.90 -14.05
CA TRP A 108 6.32 7.93 -15.08
C TRP A 108 5.15 7.06 -14.62
N VAL A 109 5.17 6.58 -13.36
CA VAL A 109 4.06 5.81 -12.75
C VAL A 109 2.78 6.63 -12.70
N TYR A 110 2.88 7.90 -12.31
CA TYR A 110 1.74 8.83 -12.29
C TYR A 110 1.08 8.96 -13.67
N THR A 111 1.90 9.15 -14.71
CA THR A 111 1.40 9.37 -16.08
C THR A 111 0.88 8.07 -16.71
N ASN A 112 1.62 6.97 -16.55
CA ASN A 112 1.29 5.72 -17.22
C ASN A 112 0.35 4.81 -16.40
N LYS A 113 0.13 5.12 -15.11
CA LYS A 113 -0.76 4.36 -14.20
C LYS A 113 -0.35 2.89 -14.04
N LYS A 114 0.90 2.57 -14.33
CA LYS A 114 1.49 1.24 -14.24
C LYS A 114 2.59 1.25 -13.19
N ARG A 115 2.74 0.12 -12.47
CA ARG A 115 3.85 -0.06 -11.54
C ARG A 115 5.19 -0.03 -12.27
N ALA A 116 6.21 0.54 -11.66
CA ALA A 116 7.57 0.60 -12.17
C ALA A 116 8.59 0.54 -11.03
N GLY A 117 9.85 0.39 -11.36
CA GLY A 117 10.95 0.31 -10.40
C GLY A 117 11.36 -1.11 -10.09
N ALA A 118 11.94 -1.33 -8.92
CA ALA A 118 12.44 -2.62 -8.47
C ALA A 118 11.41 -3.73 -8.67
N THR A 119 11.88 -4.92 -9.07
CA THR A 119 11.05 -6.11 -9.32
C THR A 119 10.05 -6.00 -10.47
N THR A 120 10.14 -4.97 -11.30
CA THR A 120 9.29 -4.78 -12.50
C THR A 120 10.11 -4.80 -13.79
N HIS A 121 9.42 -4.78 -14.95
CA HIS A 121 10.08 -4.66 -16.25
C HIS A 121 10.53 -3.23 -16.57
N TYR A 122 9.88 -2.21 -15.94
CA TYR A 122 10.17 -0.81 -16.16
C TYR A 122 11.05 -0.28 -15.02
N TYR A 123 12.22 0.26 -15.34
CA TYR A 123 13.15 0.84 -14.36
C TYR A 123 13.62 -0.14 -13.28
N LYS A 124 13.93 -1.37 -13.66
CA LYS A 124 14.29 -2.49 -12.77
C LYS A 124 15.47 -2.21 -11.83
N ASN A 125 16.33 -1.26 -12.16
CA ASN A 125 17.50 -0.85 -11.37
C ASN A 125 17.17 0.19 -10.27
N SER A 126 15.93 0.65 -10.20
CA SER A 126 15.45 1.53 -9.12
C SER A 126 15.55 0.82 -7.77
N LYS A 127 15.73 1.60 -6.72
CA LYS A 127 15.75 1.11 -5.34
C LYS A 127 14.37 0.78 -4.82
N CYS A 128 13.35 1.47 -5.33
CA CYS A 128 11.96 1.33 -4.89
C CYS A 128 11.08 0.68 -5.96
N LEU A 129 10.06 -0.01 -5.48
CA LEU A 129 8.89 -0.37 -6.27
C LEU A 129 7.87 0.76 -6.15
N TYR A 130 7.49 1.36 -7.27
CA TYR A 130 6.54 2.47 -7.34
C TYR A 130 5.15 2.02 -7.78
N LEU A 131 4.12 2.47 -7.05
CA LEU A 131 2.71 2.19 -7.33
C LEU A 131 1.89 3.48 -7.24
N ALA A 132 0.92 3.60 -8.13
CA ALA A 132 -0.04 4.70 -8.09
C ALA A 132 -1.16 4.43 -7.09
N ILE A 133 -1.51 5.44 -6.29
CA ILE A 133 -2.74 5.49 -5.48
C ILE A 133 -3.82 6.02 -6.40
N ARG A 134 -4.75 5.17 -6.86
CA ARG A 134 -5.72 5.56 -7.88
C ARG A 134 -7.06 4.83 -7.78
N ILE A 135 -8.11 5.49 -8.28
CA ILE A 135 -9.41 4.88 -8.59
C ILE A 135 -9.71 5.14 -10.06
N GLY A 136 -9.88 4.07 -10.83
CA GLY A 136 -10.04 4.17 -12.27
C GLY A 136 -8.89 4.95 -12.92
N ASP A 137 -9.21 6.06 -13.54
CA ASP A 137 -8.24 6.94 -14.20
C ASP A 137 -7.70 8.06 -13.32
N GLN A 138 -8.33 8.32 -12.20
CA GLN A 138 -7.89 9.35 -11.26
C GLN A 138 -6.75 8.85 -10.37
N VAL A 139 -5.61 9.53 -10.42
CA VAL A 139 -4.43 9.27 -9.59
C VAL A 139 -4.34 10.34 -8.51
N TYR A 140 -4.25 9.93 -7.25
CA TYR A 140 -4.13 10.79 -6.06
C TYR A 140 -2.70 10.96 -5.58
N GLY A 141 -1.82 10.06 -5.97
CA GLY A 141 -0.42 10.09 -5.61
C GLY A 141 0.33 8.84 -6.09
N VAL A 142 1.60 8.79 -5.77
CA VAL A 142 2.47 7.64 -6.03
C VAL A 142 3.23 7.32 -4.75
N ILE A 143 3.34 6.05 -4.40
CA ILE A 143 4.23 5.60 -3.34
C ILE A 143 5.36 4.76 -3.90
N GLY A 144 6.53 4.87 -3.25
CA GLY A 144 7.70 4.04 -3.47
C GLY A 144 8.01 3.23 -2.22
N VAL A 145 8.14 1.92 -2.38
CA VAL A 145 8.53 0.98 -1.33
C VAL A 145 9.90 0.40 -1.67
N PRO A 146 10.93 0.55 -0.82
CA PRO A 146 12.23 -0.06 -1.06
C PRO A 146 12.09 -1.57 -1.24
N ALA A 147 12.51 -2.09 -2.38
CA ALA A 147 12.32 -3.49 -2.77
C ALA A 147 13.51 -4.07 -3.55
N GLN A 148 14.63 -3.35 -3.66
CA GLN A 148 15.80 -3.82 -4.41
C GLN A 148 16.57 -4.89 -3.63
N LYS A 149 16.83 -4.66 -2.33
CA LYS A 149 17.59 -5.58 -1.48
C LYS A 149 16.70 -6.61 -0.79
N ASP A 150 15.48 -6.23 -0.48
CA ASP A 150 14.51 -7.02 0.28
C ASP A 150 13.16 -6.94 -0.44
N VAL A 151 12.90 -7.95 -1.26
CA VAL A 151 11.72 -8.04 -2.12
C VAL A 151 10.48 -8.31 -1.26
N LEU A 152 9.39 -7.61 -1.55
CA LEU A 152 8.10 -7.91 -0.93
C LEU A 152 7.63 -9.31 -1.31
N ASP A 153 7.26 -10.11 -0.34
CA ASP A 153 6.61 -11.38 -0.60
C ASP A 153 5.18 -11.20 -1.15
N SER A 154 4.57 -12.27 -1.61
CA SER A 154 3.22 -12.21 -2.20
C SER A 154 2.16 -11.75 -1.20
N PHE A 155 2.33 -12.04 0.07
CA PHE A 155 1.41 -11.65 1.12
C PHE A 155 1.57 -10.17 1.47
N GLU A 156 2.80 -9.69 1.67
CA GLU A 156 3.12 -8.27 1.87
C GLU A 156 2.61 -7.41 0.70
N TYR A 157 2.87 -7.86 -0.54
CA TYR A 157 2.39 -7.17 -1.73
C TYR A 157 0.86 -7.10 -1.79
N SER A 158 0.17 -8.17 -1.42
CA SER A 158 -1.29 -8.21 -1.35
C SER A 158 -1.86 -7.25 -0.29
N ILE A 159 -1.20 -7.13 0.87
CA ILE A 159 -1.57 -6.15 1.91
C ILE A 159 -1.33 -4.73 1.39
N LEU A 160 -0.16 -4.47 0.78
CA LEU A 160 0.17 -3.18 0.20
C LEU A 160 -0.92 -2.70 -0.76
N LEU A 161 -1.31 -3.54 -1.73
CA LEU A 161 -2.38 -3.20 -2.68
C LEU A 161 -3.71 -2.91 -1.98
N SER A 162 -4.05 -3.69 -0.95
CA SER A 162 -5.30 -3.50 -0.23
C SER A 162 -5.32 -2.18 0.54
N VAL A 163 -4.22 -1.82 1.20
CA VAL A 163 -4.08 -0.54 1.91
C VAL A 163 -4.11 0.64 0.94
N LEU A 164 -3.47 0.51 -0.23
CA LEU A 164 -3.51 1.56 -1.26
C LEU A 164 -4.91 1.77 -1.84
N ASN A 165 -5.69 0.71 -1.99
CA ASN A 165 -7.09 0.84 -2.42
C ASN A 165 -7.94 1.58 -1.38
N GLU A 166 -7.77 1.27 -0.08
CA GLU A 166 -8.44 2.00 1.00
C GLU A 166 -8.02 3.48 1.02
N CYS A 167 -6.73 3.75 0.86
CA CYS A 167 -6.21 5.12 0.76
C CYS A 167 -6.83 5.87 -0.42
N ALA A 168 -6.87 5.26 -1.60
CA ALA A 168 -7.45 5.86 -2.80
C ALA A 168 -8.94 6.17 -2.61
N LEU A 169 -9.69 5.26 -2.00
CA LEU A 169 -11.12 5.46 -1.71
C LEU A 169 -11.33 6.61 -0.71
N ALA A 170 -10.52 6.67 0.34
CA ALA A 170 -10.59 7.77 1.31
C ALA A 170 -10.28 9.12 0.66
N MET A 171 -9.27 9.18 -0.23
CA MET A 171 -8.91 10.40 -0.96
C MET A 171 -10.01 10.84 -1.94
N ASP A 172 -10.64 9.88 -2.63
CA ASP A 172 -11.77 10.18 -3.54
C ASP A 172 -12.95 10.75 -2.76
N ASN A 173 -13.29 10.15 -1.62
CA ASN A 173 -14.36 10.63 -0.75
C ASN A 173 -14.06 12.03 -0.21
N ALA A 174 -12.83 12.30 0.24
CA ALA A 174 -12.42 13.61 0.73
C ALA A 174 -12.54 14.68 -0.38
N ARG A 175 -12.07 14.37 -1.60
CA ARG A 175 -12.19 15.27 -2.74
C ARG A 175 -13.65 15.57 -3.07
N ASN A 176 -14.48 14.54 -3.14
CA ASN A 176 -15.91 14.71 -3.46
C ASN A 176 -16.64 15.53 -2.38
N ALA A 177 -16.25 15.42 -1.11
CA ALA A 177 -16.78 16.24 -0.03
C ALA A 177 -16.37 17.71 -0.18
N GLU A 178 -15.11 18.00 -0.48
CA GLU A 178 -14.61 19.34 -0.73
C GLU A 178 -15.30 20.01 -1.95
N GLU A 179 -15.50 19.27 -3.03
CA GLU A 179 -16.21 19.77 -4.23
C GLU A 179 -17.67 20.11 -3.92
N LYS A 180 -18.36 19.25 -3.15
CA LYS A 180 -19.75 19.52 -2.73
C LYS A 180 -19.85 20.77 -1.85
N GLU A 181 -18.93 20.94 -0.91
CA GLU A 181 -18.90 22.12 -0.04
C GLU A 181 -18.66 23.41 -0.84
N LYS A 182 -17.69 23.41 -1.76
CA LYS A 182 -17.42 24.53 -2.67
C LYS A 182 -18.65 24.90 -3.49
N ASN A 183 -19.32 23.91 -4.09
CA ASN A 183 -20.53 24.14 -4.88
C ASN A 183 -21.69 24.69 -4.05
N ALA A 184 -21.86 24.23 -2.81
CA ALA A 184 -22.87 24.73 -1.91
C ALA A 184 -22.62 26.20 -1.52
N VAL A 185 -21.37 26.59 -1.28
CA VAL A 185 -20.99 27.99 -1.00
C VAL A 185 -21.24 28.88 -2.21
N ILE A 186 -20.91 28.44 -3.42
CA ILE A 186 -21.16 29.20 -4.67
C ILE A 186 -22.67 29.42 -4.84
N ALA A 187 -23.48 28.36 -4.75
CA ALA A 187 -24.92 28.44 -4.89
C ALA A 187 -25.57 29.42 -3.87
N LYS A 188 -25.09 29.38 -2.63
CA LYS A 188 -25.55 30.29 -1.58
C LYS A 188 -25.21 31.76 -1.86
N ASN A 189 -24.03 32.02 -2.41
CA ASN A 189 -23.60 33.37 -2.80
C ASN A 189 -24.37 33.91 -4.00
N GLU A 190 -24.80 33.06 -4.93
CA GLU A 190 -25.64 33.45 -6.07
C GLU A 190 -27.08 33.79 -5.65
N GLN A 191 -27.61 33.11 -4.62
CA GLN A 191 -28.94 33.42 -4.08
C GLN A 191 -29.01 34.74 -3.29
N LEU A 192 -27.88 35.26 -2.84
CA LEU A 192 -27.75 36.49 -2.07
C LEU A 192 -27.47 37.74 -2.93
N ARG A 193 -27.39 37.57 -4.26
CA ARG A 193 -27.27 38.64 -5.25
C ARG A 193 -28.58 38.92 -5.93
#